data_0a3705f2da3a128e66e17beb17dc7cee
#
_entry.id   0a3705f2da3a128e66e17beb17dc7cee
#
_cell.length_a   1.000
_cell.length_b   1.000
_cell.length_c   1.000
_cell.angle_alpha   90.00
_cell.angle_beta   90.00
_cell.angle_gamma   90.00
#
_symmetry.space_group_name_H-M   'P 1'
#
loop_
_entity.id
_entity.type
_entity.pdbx_description
1 polymer ?
#
loop_
_entity_poly.entity_id
_entity_poly.type
_entity_poly.pdbx_seq_one_letter_code
_entity_poly.pdbx_strand_id
1 'polypeptide(L)'
;MNKNIASIFVLLMLVLGSVLLNSCEIESSGNGSLDGFWHLESIDTLATGGRSDYSKQRVFWGVQYKLLSVNNYEGGRFYFRFRQTSDSLILSSPYKNNWHQDVENGGDIPLTEINDTLRHCGINHLVESYYKEKMNGDKMILRTKELRLNFKKF
;
A
#
# COMPACT_ATOMS: atom_id res chain seq x y z
N MET A 1 -42.47 -31.68 -29.03
CA MET A 1 -41.21 -30.87 -29.13
C MET A 1 -40.10 -31.83 -29.52
N ASN A 2 -39.48 -31.63 -30.68
CA ASN A 2 -38.45 -32.55 -31.20
C ASN A 2 -37.26 -32.60 -30.26
N LYS A 3 -36.80 -33.80 -29.87
CA LYS A 3 -35.62 -33.99 -28.97
C LYS A 3 -34.40 -33.21 -29.44
N ASN A 4 -34.23 -33.04 -30.74
CA ASN A 4 -33.10 -32.27 -31.32
C ASN A 4 -33.19 -30.76 -31.04
N ILE A 5 -34.40 -30.19 -31.00
CA ILE A 5 -34.61 -28.76 -30.70
C ILE A 5 -34.33 -28.49 -29.21
N ALA A 6 -34.74 -29.38 -28.32
CA ALA A 6 -34.46 -29.27 -26.90
C ALA A 6 -32.94 -29.34 -26.62
N SER A 7 -32.19 -30.25 -27.28
CA SER A 7 -30.73 -30.33 -27.15
C SER A 7 -30.01 -29.07 -27.65
N ILE A 8 -30.47 -28.47 -28.74
CA ILE A 8 -29.92 -27.24 -29.29
C ILE A 8 -30.14 -26.08 -28.31
N PHE A 9 -31.34 -26.01 -27.71
CA PHE A 9 -31.64 -24.95 -26.70
C PHE A 9 -30.78 -25.07 -25.45
N VAL A 10 -30.56 -26.30 -24.94
CA VAL A 10 -29.67 -26.53 -23.77
C VAL A 10 -28.23 -26.18 -24.10
N LEU A 11 -27.75 -26.52 -25.29
CA LEU A 11 -26.40 -26.17 -25.72
C LEU A 11 -26.21 -24.64 -25.84
N LEU A 12 -27.21 -23.94 -26.37
CA LEU A 12 -27.22 -22.50 -26.52
C LEU A 12 -27.20 -21.78 -25.15
N MET A 13 -27.97 -22.27 -24.17
CA MET A 13 -27.99 -21.77 -22.80
C MET A 13 -26.67 -22.01 -22.07
N LEU A 14 -26.00 -23.14 -22.30
CA LEU A 14 -24.70 -23.43 -21.74
C LEU A 14 -23.58 -22.50 -22.31
N VAL A 15 -23.64 -22.21 -23.61
CA VAL A 15 -22.71 -21.28 -24.26
C VAL A 15 -22.97 -19.84 -23.80
N LEU A 16 -24.23 -19.42 -23.68
CA LEU A 16 -24.59 -18.10 -23.19
C LEU A 16 -24.18 -17.92 -21.72
N GLY A 17 -24.33 -18.95 -20.88
CA GLY A 17 -23.92 -18.94 -19.48
C GLY A 17 -22.39 -18.81 -19.28
N SER A 18 -21.59 -19.40 -20.18
CA SER A 18 -20.14 -19.32 -20.10
C SER A 18 -19.58 -17.95 -20.49
N VAL A 19 -20.30 -17.18 -21.31
CA VAL A 19 -19.89 -15.81 -21.71
C VAL A 19 -20.11 -14.79 -20.59
N LEU A 20 -21.07 -15.04 -19.68
CA LEU A 20 -21.38 -14.13 -18.58
C LEU A 20 -20.44 -14.27 -17.38
N LEU A 21 -19.58 -15.28 -17.34
CA LEU A 21 -18.64 -15.52 -16.23
C LEU A 21 -17.29 -14.81 -16.40
N ASN A 22 -17.03 -14.15 -17.52
CA ASN A 22 -15.79 -13.45 -17.79
C ASN A 22 -15.76 -11.98 -17.33
N SER A 23 -16.71 -11.52 -16.51
CA SER A 23 -16.82 -10.12 -16.10
C SER A 23 -16.17 -9.80 -14.75
N CYS A 24 -15.16 -10.54 -14.33
CA CYS A 24 -14.35 -10.13 -13.19
C CYS A 24 -12.93 -9.83 -13.69
N GLU A 25 -12.73 -8.67 -14.32
CA GLU A 25 -11.38 -8.13 -14.44
C GLU A 25 -10.91 -7.82 -13.02
N ILE A 26 -9.96 -8.63 -12.53
CA ILE A 26 -9.20 -8.28 -11.33
C ILE A 26 -8.32 -7.11 -11.73
N GLU A 27 -8.76 -5.88 -11.44
CA GLU A 27 -7.91 -4.70 -11.59
C GLU A 27 -6.64 -4.90 -10.75
N SER A 28 -5.55 -5.24 -11.40
CA SER A 28 -4.24 -5.23 -10.75
C SER A 28 -3.80 -3.77 -10.59
N SER A 29 -3.31 -3.42 -9.42
CA SER A 29 -2.87 -2.05 -9.12
C SER A 29 -1.65 -1.60 -9.94
N GLY A 30 -0.97 -2.53 -10.61
CA GLY A 30 0.24 -2.29 -11.38
C GLY A 30 1.50 -2.01 -10.54
N ASN A 31 1.44 -2.15 -9.22
CA ASN A 31 2.57 -1.86 -8.32
C ASN A 31 3.51 -3.06 -8.12
N GLY A 32 3.17 -4.23 -8.68
CA GLY A 32 3.99 -5.43 -8.55
C GLY A 32 4.19 -5.87 -7.11
N SER A 33 5.43 -6.19 -6.74
CA SER A 33 5.77 -6.65 -5.39
C SER A 33 5.53 -5.62 -4.28
N LEU A 34 5.39 -4.33 -4.64
CA LEU A 34 5.14 -3.27 -3.66
C LEU A 34 3.73 -3.35 -3.04
N ASP A 35 2.75 -3.87 -3.78
CA ASP A 35 1.39 -4.02 -3.26
C ASP A 35 1.32 -4.90 -2.03
N GLY A 36 0.41 -4.55 -1.12
CA GLY A 36 0.09 -5.31 0.08
C GLY A 36 0.39 -4.55 1.36
N PHE A 37 0.50 -5.32 2.44
CA PHE A 37 0.63 -4.81 3.80
C PHE A 37 2.01 -5.18 4.34
N TRP A 38 2.78 -4.17 4.73
CA TRP A 38 4.18 -4.28 5.11
C TRP A 38 4.36 -3.89 6.58
N HIS A 39 4.76 -4.83 7.41
CA HIS A 39 5.11 -4.58 8.81
C HIS A 39 6.52 -4.00 8.88
N LEU A 40 6.69 -2.87 9.57
CA LEU A 40 8.00 -2.29 9.85
C LEU A 40 8.68 -3.11 10.94
N GLU A 41 9.81 -3.72 10.63
CA GLU A 41 10.57 -4.57 11.56
C GLU A 41 11.65 -3.79 12.31
N SER A 42 12.33 -2.89 11.60
CA SER A 42 13.37 -2.04 12.20
C SER A 42 13.70 -0.83 11.34
N ILE A 43 14.27 0.19 12.00
CA ILE A 43 14.89 1.34 11.38
C ILE A 43 16.34 1.41 11.84
N ASP A 44 17.27 1.39 10.89
CA ASP A 44 18.70 1.58 11.15
C ASP A 44 19.07 3.04 10.84
N THR A 45 19.76 3.73 11.77
CA THR A 45 20.32 5.07 11.56
C THR A 45 21.72 4.95 10.98
N LEU A 46 21.92 5.36 9.73
CA LEU A 46 23.14 5.08 8.97
C LEU A 46 24.36 5.81 9.53
N ALA A 47 24.20 7.03 10.06
CA ALA A 47 25.30 7.83 10.60
C ALA A 47 25.91 7.23 11.87
N THR A 48 25.10 6.61 12.73
CA THR A 48 25.53 6.10 14.05
C THR A 48 25.60 4.57 14.11
N GLY A 49 25.02 3.87 13.11
CA GLY A 49 24.82 2.44 13.16
C GLY A 49 23.75 2.00 14.18
N GLY A 50 23.03 2.96 14.75
CA GLY A 50 21.93 2.68 15.70
C GLY A 50 20.79 1.94 15.04
N ARG A 51 20.12 1.06 15.80
CA ARG A 51 18.96 0.28 15.33
C ARG A 51 17.82 0.40 16.31
N SER A 52 16.66 0.79 15.81
CA SER A 52 15.39 0.76 16.53
C SER A 52 14.60 -0.47 16.10
N ASP A 53 14.19 -1.28 17.08
CA ASP A 53 13.41 -2.50 16.84
C ASP A 53 11.91 -2.17 16.89
N TYR A 54 11.20 -2.50 15.80
CA TYR A 54 9.76 -2.33 15.64
C TYR A 54 9.02 -3.67 15.56
N SER A 55 9.71 -4.80 15.68
CA SER A 55 9.14 -6.14 15.45
C SER A 55 7.94 -6.48 16.34
N LYS A 56 7.82 -5.80 17.51
CA LYS A 56 6.71 -5.94 18.44
C LYS A 56 5.72 -4.76 18.39
N GLN A 57 6.00 -3.74 17.59
CA GLN A 57 5.14 -2.57 17.43
C GLN A 57 4.20 -2.78 16.24
N ARG A 58 3.03 -2.15 16.30
CA ARG A 58 2.02 -2.26 15.24
C ARG A 58 2.15 -1.12 14.23
N VAL A 59 3.28 -1.06 13.53
CA VAL A 59 3.55 -0.07 12.48
C VAL A 59 3.52 -0.75 11.12
N PHE A 60 2.59 -0.30 10.27
CA PHE A 60 2.36 -0.92 8.97
C PHE A 60 2.29 0.13 7.85
N TRP A 61 2.84 -0.23 6.70
CA TRP A 61 2.64 0.47 5.45
C TRP A 61 1.77 -0.39 4.54
N GLY A 62 0.63 0.12 4.12
CA GLY A 62 -0.29 -0.55 3.19
C GLY A 62 -0.22 0.12 1.82
N VAL A 63 0.00 -0.65 0.77
CA VAL A 63 0.05 -0.14 -0.60
C VAL A 63 -1.06 -0.77 -1.41
N GLN A 64 -1.91 0.07 -1.99
CA GLN A 64 -2.99 -0.35 -2.87
C GLN A 64 -3.28 0.75 -3.91
N TYR A 65 -3.35 0.37 -5.18
CA TYR A 65 -3.51 1.29 -6.31
C TYR A 65 -2.44 2.40 -6.30
N LYS A 66 -2.85 3.67 -6.14
CA LYS A 66 -1.96 4.84 -6.09
C LYS A 66 -1.88 5.47 -4.70
N LEU A 67 -2.26 4.71 -3.68
CA LEU A 67 -2.30 5.15 -2.30
C LEU A 67 -1.36 4.29 -1.44
N LEU A 68 -0.56 4.96 -0.62
CA LEU A 68 0.22 4.35 0.44
C LEU A 68 -0.33 4.83 1.77
N SER A 69 -0.74 3.91 2.63
CA SER A 69 -1.15 4.20 4.00
C SER A 69 -0.04 3.87 4.98
N VAL A 70 0.17 4.73 5.95
CA VAL A 70 1.05 4.50 7.10
C VAL A 70 0.18 4.41 8.33
N ASN A 71 0.14 3.24 8.96
CA ASN A 71 -0.65 2.98 10.15
C ASN A 71 0.29 2.78 11.33
N ASN A 72 0.25 3.71 12.27
CA ASN A 72 0.77 3.50 13.61
C ASN A 72 -0.43 3.41 14.56
N TYR A 73 -0.70 2.24 15.09
CA TYR A 73 -1.91 2.00 15.90
C TYR A 73 -1.96 2.83 17.18
N GLU A 74 -0.83 3.34 17.64
CA GLU A 74 -0.75 4.24 18.80
C GLU A 74 -0.80 5.72 18.38
N GLY A 75 -0.37 6.06 17.15
CA GLY A 75 -0.21 7.44 16.70
C GLY A 75 -1.11 7.88 15.54
N GLY A 76 -1.90 6.97 14.97
CA GLY A 76 -2.86 7.29 13.92
C GLY A 76 -2.53 6.72 12.54
N ARG A 77 -3.35 7.12 11.57
CA ARG A 77 -3.24 6.69 10.18
C ARG A 77 -3.02 7.88 9.27
N PHE A 78 -2.11 7.71 8.31
CA PHE A 78 -1.73 8.71 7.33
C PHE A 78 -1.78 8.11 5.93
N TYR A 79 -2.00 8.95 4.93
CA TYR A 79 -2.05 8.58 3.53
C TYR A 79 -1.07 9.41 2.73
N PHE A 80 -0.47 8.78 1.72
CA PHE A 80 0.45 9.40 0.78
C PHE A 80 0.07 9.03 -0.65
N ARG A 81 0.23 9.97 -1.57
CA ARG A 81 0.43 9.62 -2.96
C ARG A 81 1.86 9.12 -3.12
N PHE A 82 2.06 8.20 -4.04
CA PHE A 82 3.40 7.72 -4.32
C PHE A 82 3.64 7.54 -5.81
N ARG A 83 4.91 7.56 -6.16
CA ARG A 83 5.45 7.17 -7.46
C ARG A 83 6.62 6.24 -7.24
N GLN A 84 6.75 5.24 -8.10
CA GLN A 84 7.88 4.32 -8.06
C GLN A 84 8.55 4.20 -9.42
N THR A 85 9.84 3.90 -9.39
CA THR A 85 10.66 3.45 -10.50
C THR A 85 11.20 2.05 -10.19
N SER A 86 12.12 1.51 -11.01
CA SER A 86 12.80 0.26 -10.71
C SER A 86 13.53 0.27 -9.36
N ASP A 87 14.12 1.41 -9.00
CA ASP A 87 15.04 1.57 -7.88
C ASP A 87 14.57 2.55 -6.79
N SER A 88 13.47 3.26 -7.02
CA SER A 88 13.05 4.32 -6.13
C SER A 88 11.56 4.24 -5.77
N LEU A 89 11.22 4.65 -4.55
CA LEU A 89 9.87 4.92 -4.07
C LEU A 89 9.82 6.35 -3.54
N ILE A 90 8.93 7.17 -4.10
CA ILE A 90 8.78 8.58 -3.73
C ILE A 90 7.39 8.79 -3.17
N LEU A 91 7.32 9.20 -1.90
CA LEU A 91 6.08 9.57 -1.22
C LEU A 91 5.85 11.08 -1.35
N SER A 92 4.60 11.48 -1.50
CA SER A 92 4.20 12.90 -1.58
C SER A 92 2.77 13.10 -1.10
N SER A 93 2.38 14.35 -0.92
CA SER A 93 1.02 14.73 -0.54
C SER A 93 0.53 13.96 0.70
N PRO A 94 1.14 14.13 1.87
CA PRO A 94 0.71 13.47 3.09
C PRO A 94 -0.61 14.03 3.60
N TYR A 95 -1.49 13.14 4.05
CA TYR A 95 -2.76 13.43 4.69
C TYR A 95 -2.88 12.66 5.99
N LYS A 96 -3.44 13.29 7.02
CA LYS A 96 -3.91 12.60 8.22
C LYS A 96 -5.32 12.11 7.99
N ASN A 97 -5.57 10.83 8.30
CA ASN A 97 -6.93 10.28 8.25
C ASN A 97 -7.87 11.04 9.20
N ASN A 98 -9.00 11.46 8.65
CA ASN A 98 -10.13 11.99 9.41
C ASN A 98 -11.41 11.23 9.00
N TRP A 99 -11.90 10.38 9.89
CA TRP A 99 -12.91 9.37 9.64
C TRP A 99 -14.29 9.90 9.22
N HIS A 100 -14.63 11.15 9.53
CA HIS A 100 -15.96 11.69 9.32
C HIS A 100 -15.99 12.62 8.11
N GLN A 101 -16.33 12.06 6.95
CA GLN A 101 -16.49 12.83 5.71
C GLN A 101 -17.84 13.58 5.67
N ASP A 102 -18.81 13.18 6.49
CA ASP A 102 -20.19 13.68 6.46
C ASP A 102 -20.44 14.91 7.37
N VAL A 103 -19.42 15.38 8.08
CA VAL A 103 -19.48 16.56 8.92
C VAL A 103 -18.80 17.74 8.25
N GLU A 104 -19.26 18.97 8.56
CA GLU A 104 -18.59 20.20 8.18
C GLU A 104 -17.10 20.14 8.59
N ASN A 105 -16.18 20.35 7.65
CA ASN A 105 -14.74 20.13 7.78
C ASN A 105 -14.31 18.65 7.95
N GLY A 106 -15.14 17.68 7.55
CA GLY A 106 -14.77 16.28 7.46
C GLY A 106 -13.83 15.99 6.28
N GLY A 107 -13.30 14.77 6.24
CA GLY A 107 -12.36 14.32 5.23
C GLY A 107 -10.90 14.41 5.67
N ASP A 108 -10.01 13.78 4.90
CA ASP A 108 -8.60 13.69 5.23
C ASP A 108 -7.92 15.06 5.25
N ILE A 109 -7.12 15.31 6.28
CA ILE A 109 -6.48 16.61 6.53
C ILE A 109 -5.10 16.63 5.89
N PRO A 110 -4.82 17.52 4.91
CA PRO A 110 -3.49 17.64 4.34
C PRO A 110 -2.49 18.12 5.39
N LEU A 111 -1.30 17.51 5.41
CA LEU A 111 -0.21 17.91 6.30
C LEU A 111 0.67 18.95 5.61
N THR A 112 0.97 20.01 6.35
CA THR A 112 1.93 21.05 5.95
C THR A 112 3.31 20.85 6.56
N GLU A 113 3.42 19.94 7.53
CA GLU A 113 4.68 19.55 8.19
C GLU A 113 4.63 18.08 8.62
N ILE A 114 5.79 17.47 8.81
CA ILE A 114 5.90 16.10 9.31
C ILE A 114 5.88 16.12 10.84
N ASN A 115 4.97 15.33 11.42
CA ASN A 115 4.86 15.14 12.85
C ASN A 115 5.76 14.00 13.37
N ASP A 116 5.87 13.89 14.68
CA ASP A 116 6.71 12.88 15.31
C ASP A 116 6.27 11.44 15.04
N THR A 117 4.96 11.21 14.89
CA THR A 117 4.42 9.89 14.53
C THR A 117 4.96 9.42 13.17
N LEU A 118 4.99 10.29 12.16
CA LEU A 118 5.54 9.97 10.85
C LEU A 118 7.07 9.80 10.90
N ARG A 119 7.78 10.62 11.68
CA ARG A 119 9.23 10.44 11.92
C ARG A 119 9.52 9.08 12.54
N HIS A 120 8.72 8.66 13.51
CA HIS A 120 8.77 7.33 14.11
C HIS A 120 8.52 6.19 13.10
N CYS A 121 7.77 6.46 12.05
CA CYS A 121 7.53 5.52 10.96
C CYS A 121 8.60 5.61 9.84
N GLY A 122 9.66 6.40 10.03
CA GLY A 122 10.77 6.55 9.08
C GLY A 122 10.53 7.56 7.96
N ILE A 123 9.59 8.52 8.15
CA ILE A 123 9.24 9.56 7.16
C ILE A 123 9.59 10.91 7.77
N ASN A 124 10.58 11.59 7.19
CA ASN A 124 11.12 12.86 7.71
C ASN A 124 10.72 14.08 6.89
N HIS A 125 10.25 13.90 5.65
CA HIS A 125 9.94 15.00 4.75
C HIS A 125 8.55 14.85 4.12
N LEU A 126 7.91 15.98 3.76
CA LEU A 126 6.61 16.00 3.06
C LEU A 126 6.68 15.32 1.68
N VAL A 127 7.83 15.40 1.05
CA VAL A 127 8.20 14.58 -0.10
C VAL A 127 9.42 13.77 0.31
N GLU A 128 9.23 12.47 0.49
CA GLU A 128 10.28 11.56 0.94
C GLU A 128 10.66 10.60 -0.18
N SER A 129 11.95 10.46 -0.44
CA SER A 129 12.48 9.60 -1.49
C SER A 129 13.32 8.47 -0.90
N TYR A 130 12.96 7.25 -1.24
CA TYR A 130 13.66 6.05 -0.83
C TYR A 130 14.28 5.35 -2.02
N TYR A 131 15.51 4.89 -1.88
CA TYR A 131 16.11 3.87 -2.72
C TYR A 131 15.61 2.49 -2.28
N LYS A 132 15.21 1.64 -3.23
CA LYS A 132 14.78 0.26 -3.00
C LYS A 132 16.01 -0.65 -2.98
N GLU A 133 16.59 -0.90 -1.81
CA GLU A 133 17.71 -1.84 -1.70
C GLU A 133 17.26 -3.29 -1.93
N LYS A 134 16.01 -3.60 -1.53
CA LYS A 134 15.38 -4.90 -1.75
C LYS A 134 13.87 -4.74 -1.88
N MET A 135 13.31 -5.44 -2.85
CA MET A 135 11.87 -5.51 -3.04
C MET A 135 11.52 -6.88 -3.64
N ASN A 136 10.87 -7.72 -2.87
CA ASN A 136 10.36 -9.02 -3.33
C ASN A 136 9.02 -9.34 -2.65
N GLY A 137 8.49 -10.55 -2.81
CA GLY A 137 7.19 -10.96 -2.24
C GLY A 137 7.10 -10.89 -0.72
N ASP A 138 8.23 -10.99 0.01
CA ASP A 138 8.24 -11.14 1.48
C ASP A 138 8.94 -9.99 2.19
N LYS A 139 9.89 -9.33 1.53
CA LYS A 139 10.80 -8.37 2.16
C LYS A 139 10.98 -7.12 1.33
N MET A 140 10.84 -5.98 2.00
CA MET A 140 11.13 -4.66 1.45
C MET A 140 12.19 -3.98 2.32
N ILE A 141 13.24 -3.44 1.69
CA ILE A 141 14.25 -2.62 2.34
C ILE A 141 14.31 -1.31 1.58
N LEU A 142 14.01 -0.23 2.29
CA LEU A 142 14.01 1.13 1.77
C LEU A 142 15.12 1.93 2.46
N ARG A 143 15.83 2.77 1.71
CA ARG A 143 16.92 3.58 2.24
C ARG A 143 16.79 5.03 1.82
N THR A 144 16.95 5.95 2.78
CA THR A 144 17.26 7.36 2.55
C THR A 144 18.78 7.60 2.73
N LYS A 145 19.21 8.85 2.78
CA LYS A 145 20.60 9.19 3.15
C LYS A 145 20.90 8.89 4.64
N GLU A 146 19.88 8.91 5.49
CA GLU A 146 20.01 8.86 6.95
C GLU A 146 19.53 7.54 7.55
N LEU A 147 18.49 6.94 6.93
CA LEU A 147 17.77 5.80 7.48
C LEU A 147 17.75 4.63 6.50
N ARG A 148 17.68 3.44 7.08
CA ARG A 148 17.39 2.21 6.38
C ARG A 148 16.21 1.52 7.07
N LEU A 149 15.11 1.37 6.37
CA LEU A 149 13.86 0.79 6.86
C LEU A 149 13.74 -0.64 6.39
N ASN A 150 13.50 -1.56 7.32
CA ASN A 150 13.36 -2.97 7.03
C ASN A 150 11.91 -3.40 7.28
N PHE A 151 11.29 -3.97 6.26
CA PHE A 151 9.91 -4.43 6.30
C PHE A 151 9.80 -5.90 5.96
N LYS A 152 8.79 -6.53 6.55
CA LYS A 152 8.32 -7.87 6.21
C LYS A 152 6.87 -7.78 5.71
N LYS A 153 6.53 -8.55 4.68
CA LYS A 153 5.16 -8.64 4.22
C LYS A 153 4.31 -9.36 5.26
N PHE A 154 3.14 -8.81 5.52
CA PHE A 154 2.20 -9.34 6.50
C PHE A 154 1.13 -10.20 5.80
#